data_50fd44a3051bd70df9e7db08a1193c02
#
_entry.id   50fd44a3051bd70df9e7db08a1193c02
#
_cell.length_a   1.000
_cell.length_b   1.000
_cell.length_c   1.000
_cell.angle_alpha   90.00
_cell.angle_beta   90.00
_cell.angle_gamma   90.00
#
_symmetry.space_group_name_H-M   'P 1'
#
loop_
_entity.id
_entity.type
_entity.pdbx_description
1 polymer ?
#
loop_
_entity_poly.entity_id
_entity_poly.type
_entity_poly.pdbx_seq_one_letter_code
_entity_poly.pdbx_strand_id
1 'polypeptide(L)'
;MKRIFFGILIVVVLSFSVYAEEAQKGLKVFISVDMEGVAGVIHWEDVSRNGKDYNLFRKLMTQETNAAIEGALEAGAAEILIRDSHGSARNILPDMLRQEAILLRDWSGGPLSMMEGIDGTFDAVIFIGYHAREGTPDAVLKHTMTGQIDVLINGTNMPEAGINGAIAGYFGVPVVLVAGDSAIVNQCKEIFGEIEGVAVKEGIGKAAKMLHPMKAQKLIKQKVKEALSNLNTYNPLKLEKPITMEIHYKDEVDAERASWFPAAKRTGERAVSYTHEDLMEILKFFLFVR
;
A
#
# COMPACT_ATOMS: atom_id res chain seq x y z
N MET A 1 -14.63 -30.28 -87.14
CA MET A 1 -14.82 -29.15 -86.19
C MET A 1 -14.74 -29.70 -84.78
N LYS A 2 -13.57 -29.52 -84.10
CA LYS A 2 -13.37 -29.94 -82.72
C LYS A 2 -13.54 -28.71 -81.80
N ARG A 3 -14.54 -28.74 -80.93
CA ARG A 3 -14.74 -27.68 -79.89
C ARG A 3 -13.91 -28.00 -78.68
N ILE A 4 -12.99 -27.08 -78.31
CA ILE A 4 -12.20 -27.13 -77.15
C ILE A 4 -12.97 -26.35 -76.08
N PHE A 5 -13.34 -27.05 -74.96
CA PHE A 5 -13.91 -26.41 -73.76
C PHE A 5 -12.74 -26.02 -72.83
N PHE A 6 -12.57 -24.72 -72.58
CA PHE A 6 -11.67 -24.19 -71.52
C PHE A 6 -12.49 -24.15 -70.25
N GLY A 7 -12.13 -25.02 -69.30
CA GLY A 7 -12.67 -24.95 -67.98
C GLY A 7 -11.86 -23.95 -67.13
N ILE A 8 -12.49 -22.90 -66.65
CA ILE A 8 -11.88 -21.95 -65.69
C ILE A 8 -11.99 -22.56 -64.30
N LEU A 9 -10.84 -22.90 -63.70
CA LEU A 9 -10.74 -23.35 -62.32
C LEU A 9 -10.65 -22.10 -61.42
N ILE A 10 -11.74 -21.75 -60.70
CA ILE A 10 -11.75 -20.68 -59.70
C ILE A 10 -11.20 -21.27 -58.40
N VAL A 11 -9.98 -20.88 -58.05
CA VAL A 11 -9.39 -21.19 -56.74
C VAL A 11 -9.84 -20.10 -55.74
N VAL A 12 -10.76 -20.45 -54.84
CA VAL A 12 -11.18 -19.59 -53.74
C VAL A 12 -10.14 -19.79 -52.63
N VAL A 13 -9.26 -18.80 -52.45
CA VAL A 13 -8.35 -18.73 -51.30
C VAL A 13 -9.12 -18.17 -50.11
N LEU A 14 -9.56 -19.04 -49.21
CA LEU A 14 -10.11 -18.64 -47.89
C LEU A 14 -8.95 -18.21 -47.01
N SER A 15 -8.75 -16.90 -46.88
CA SER A 15 -7.82 -16.31 -45.89
C SER A 15 -8.45 -16.44 -44.51
N PHE A 16 -8.03 -17.43 -43.74
CA PHE A 16 -8.29 -17.46 -42.30
C PHE A 16 -7.37 -16.44 -41.64
N SER A 17 -7.89 -15.25 -41.32
CA SER A 17 -7.27 -14.33 -40.40
C SER A 17 -7.33 -14.96 -38.99
N VAL A 18 -6.27 -15.61 -38.57
CA VAL A 18 -6.10 -15.99 -37.17
C VAL A 18 -5.82 -14.68 -36.44
N TYR A 19 -6.86 -14.06 -35.87
CA TYR A 19 -6.69 -13.08 -34.81
C TYR A 19 -6.14 -13.87 -33.64
N ALA A 20 -4.83 -13.76 -33.40
CA ALA A 20 -4.27 -14.07 -32.09
C ALA A 20 -4.91 -13.08 -31.12
N GLU A 21 -5.92 -13.54 -30.35
CA GLU A 21 -6.40 -12.85 -29.19
C GLU A 21 -5.18 -12.74 -28.25
N GLU A 22 -4.54 -11.58 -28.20
CA GLU A 22 -3.58 -11.29 -27.13
C GLU A 22 -4.36 -11.51 -25.85
N ALA A 23 -4.08 -12.60 -25.15
CA ALA A 23 -4.66 -12.87 -23.84
C ALA A 23 -4.37 -11.63 -23.00
N GLN A 24 -5.41 -10.87 -22.70
CA GLN A 24 -5.30 -9.64 -21.92
C GLN A 24 -4.60 -10.04 -20.60
N LYS A 25 -3.35 -9.61 -20.44
CA LYS A 25 -2.56 -9.90 -19.25
C LYS A 25 -3.36 -9.34 -18.06
N GLY A 26 -3.84 -10.24 -17.18
CA GLY A 26 -4.61 -9.80 -16.01
C GLY A 26 -3.77 -8.91 -15.11
N LEU A 27 -4.42 -8.06 -14.31
CA LEU A 27 -3.78 -7.09 -13.44
C LEU A 27 -2.92 -7.79 -12.37
N LYS A 28 -1.78 -7.19 -12.05
CA LYS A 28 -0.93 -7.55 -10.92
C LYS A 28 -1.05 -6.52 -9.82
N VAL A 29 -1.59 -6.91 -8.66
CA VAL A 29 -1.97 -6.01 -7.58
C VAL A 29 -1.15 -6.28 -6.32
N PHE A 30 -0.52 -5.23 -5.78
CA PHE A 30 0.18 -5.27 -4.50
C PHE A 30 -0.72 -4.71 -3.40
N ILE A 31 -0.94 -5.47 -2.32
CA ILE A 31 -1.75 -5.04 -1.16
C ILE A 31 -0.90 -5.07 0.09
N SER A 32 -0.55 -3.90 0.63
CA SER A 32 0.09 -3.78 1.94
C SER A 32 -0.98 -3.66 3.01
N VAL A 33 -0.87 -4.48 4.05
CA VAL A 33 -1.91 -4.62 5.07
C VAL A 33 -1.33 -4.29 6.44
N ASP A 34 -1.93 -3.29 7.09
CA ASP A 34 -1.64 -2.88 8.45
C ASP A 34 -2.82 -3.19 9.38
N MET A 35 -2.72 -2.92 10.68
CA MET A 35 -3.73 -3.37 11.62
C MET A 35 -4.46 -2.23 12.33
N GLU A 36 -3.81 -1.12 12.61
CA GLU A 36 -4.37 0.00 13.36
C GLU A 36 -5.60 0.62 12.71
N GLY A 37 -5.65 0.64 11.39
CA GLY A 37 -6.76 1.19 10.61
C GLY A 37 -7.95 0.24 10.43
N VAL A 38 -7.87 -1.03 10.82
CA VAL A 38 -8.93 -2.03 10.67
C VAL A 38 -10.18 -1.65 11.47
N ALA A 39 -11.36 -1.91 10.92
CA ALA A 39 -12.63 -1.69 11.60
C ALA A 39 -12.72 -2.51 12.89
N GLY A 40 -13.00 -1.85 14.01
CA GLY A 40 -13.04 -2.45 15.35
C GLY A 40 -11.83 -2.11 16.20
N VAL A 41 -10.65 -1.91 15.62
CA VAL A 41 -9.41 -1.59 16.33
C VAL A 41 -9.46 -0.14 16.85
N ILE A 42 -9.16 0.05 18.16
CA ILE A 42 -9.12 1.38 18.80
C ILE A 42 -7.99 1.52 19.83
N HIS A 43 -7.35 0.44 20.25
CA HIS A 43 -6.40 0.43 21.35
C HIS A 43 -5.13 -0.36 20.99
N TRP A 44 -3.99 0.01 21.58
CA TRP A 44 -2.70 -0.68 21.36
C TRP A 44 -2.74 -2.17 21.74
N GLU A 45 -3.57 -2.56 22.73
CA GLU A 45 -3.77 -3.97 23.06
C GLU A 45 -4.44 -4.76 21.94
N ASP A 46 -5.28 -4.11 21.13
CA ASP A 46 -5.99 -4.75 20.02
C ASP A 46 -5.01 -5.23 18.93
N VAL A 47 -3.91 -4.50 18.76
CA VAL A 47 -2.89 -4.73 17.73
C VAL A 47 -1.63 -5.41 18.26
N SER A 48 -1.47 -5.53 19.59
CA SER A 48 -0.33 -6.16 20.23
C SER A 48 -0.50 -7.68 20.30
N ARG A 49 0.51 -8.45 19.90
CA ARG A 49 0.49 -9.93 19.98
C ARG A 49 0.20 -10.50 21.37
N ASN A 50 0.50 -9.76 22.41
CA ASN A 50 0.24 -10.14 23.80
C ASN A 50 -1.09 -9.57 24.33
N GLY A 51 -1.80 -8.79 23.51
CA GLY A 51 -3.11 -8.24 23.83
C GLY A 51 -4.18 -9.32 23.88
N LYS A 52 -5.14 -9.19 24.80
CA LYS A 52 -6.19 -10.20 25.03
C LYS A 52 -7.08 -10.39 23.80
N ASP A 53 -7.35 -9.31 23.08
CA ASP A 53 -8.29 -9.29 21.96
C ASP A 53 -7.58 -9.38 20.59
N TYR A 54 -6.25 -9.47 20.56
CA TYR A 54 -5.46 -9.53 19.33
C TYR A 54 -5.95 -10.61 18.34
N ASN A 55 -6.35 -11.77 18.83
CA ASN A 55 -6.85 -12.85 17.96
C ASN A 55 -8.17 -12.49 17.25
N LEU A 56 -9.02 -11.66 17.89
CA LEU A 56 -10.21 -11.13 17.25
C LEU A 56 -9.82 -10.17 16.11
N PHE A 57 -8.92 -9.22 16.39
CA PHE A 57 -8.61 -8.14 15.45
C PHE A 57 -7.74 -8.61 14.28
N ARG A 58 -6.82 -9.55 14.48
CA ARG A 58 -6.12 -10.18 13.35
C ARG A 58 -7.07 -10.96 12.43
N LYS A 59 -8.16 -11.52 12.97
CA LYS A 59 -9.20 -12.14 12.15
C LYS A 59 -9.93 -11.09 11.32
N LEU A 60 -10.30 -9.94 11.90
CA LEU A 60 -10.92 -8.83 11.18
C LEU A 60 -9.97 -8.26 10.11
N MET A 61 -8.68 -8.10 10.42
CA MET A 61 -7.64 -7.73 9.46
C MET A 61 -7.61 -8.69 8.26
N THR A 62 -7.60 -10.00 8.51
CA THR A 62 -7.63 -11.01 7.44
C THR A 62 -8.92 -10.92 6.62
N GLN A 63 -10.05 -10.61 7.24
CA GLN A 63 -11.32 -10.46 6.53
C GLN A 63 -11.38 -9.19 5.66
N GLU A 64 -10.82 -8.07 6.11
CA GLU A 64 -10.69 -6.86 5.26
C GLU A 64 -9.72 -7.10 4.11
N THR A 65 -8.63 -7.83 4.35
CA THR A 65 -7.70 -8.29 3.29
C THR A 65 -8.42 -9.13 2.25
N ASN A 66 -9.22 -10.10 2.69
CA ASN A 66 -10.02 -10.95 1.78
C ASN A 66 -11.04 -10.13 0.97
N ALA A 67 -11.64 -9.12 1.57
CA ALA A 67 -12.55 -8.22 0.85
C ALA A 67 -11.81 -7.43 -0.27
N ALA A 68 -10.57 -6.99 0.00
CA ALA A 68 -9.73 -6.35 -1.01
C ALA A 68 -9.33 -7.33 -2.12
N ILE A 69 -8.95 -8.57 -1.79
CA ILE A 69 -8.66 -9.63 -2.76
C ILE A 69 -9.88 -9.90 -3.65
N GLU A 70 -11.07 -10.03 -3.06
CA GLU A 70 -12.31 -10.24 -3.82
C GLU A 70 -12.60 -9.10 -4.80
N GLY A 71 -12.41 -7.85 -4.35
CA GLY A 71 -12.57 -6.69 -5.22
C GLY A 71 -11.56 -6.68 -6.38
N ALA A 72 -10.31 -7.08 -6.12
CA ALA A 72 -9.27 -7.18 -7.13
C ALA A 72 -9.56 -8.29 -8.15
N LEU A 73 -9.99 -9.48 -7.70
CA LEU A 73 -10.39 -10.58 -8.58
C LEU A 73 -11.57 -10.19 -9.47
N GLU A 74 -12.58 -9.50 -8.92
CA GLU A 74 -13.72 -9.00 -9.70
C GLU A 74 -13.35 -7.91 -10.72
N ALA A 75 -12.19 -7.24 -10.53
CA ALA A 75 -11.64 -6.29 -11.48
C ALA A 75 -10.67 -6.93 -12.50
N GLY A 76 -10.47 -8.26 -12.45
CA GLY A 76 -9.62 -8.99 -13.39
C GLY A 76 -8.16 -9.14 -12.94
N ALA A 77 -7.85 -9.03 -11.65
CA ALA A 77 -6.51 -9.32 -11.15
C ALA A 77 -6.17 -10.80 -11.35
N ALA A 78 -5.00 -11.06 -11.97
CA ALA A 78 -4.46 -12.40 -12.19
C ALA A 78 -3.37 -12.76 -11.18
N GLU A 79 -2.71 -11.76 -10.58
CA GLU A 79 -1.72 -11.94 -9.52
C GLU A 79 -1.98 -10.94 -8.39
N ILE A 80 -2.06 -11.43 -7.16
CA ILE A 80 -2.28 -10.58 -5.98
C ILE A 80 -1.25 -10.95 -4.93
N LEU A 81 -0.35 -10.00 -4.60
CA LEU A 81 0.61 -10.15 -3.52
C LEU A 81 0.15 -9.37 -2.30
N ILE A 82 -0.02 -10.09 -1.19
CA ILE A 82 -0.36 -9.52 0.12
C ILE A 82 0.92 -9.37 0.94
N ARG A 83 1.22 -8.17 1.38
CA ARG A 83 2.28 -7.88 2.34
C ARG A 83 1.67 -7.67 3.73
N ASP A 84 1.93 -8.59 4.67
CA ASP A 84 1.61 -8.39 6.09
C ASP A 84 2.61 -7.39 6.68
N SER A 85 2.15 -6.19 7.03
CA SER A 85 3.02 -5.03 7.32
C SER A 85 2.96 -4.55 8.76
N HIS A 86 2.07 -5.10 9.60
CA HIS A 86 1.93 -4.65 10.98
C HIS A 86 2.91 -5.35 11.92
N GLY A 87 3.57 -4.59 12.79
CA GLY A 87 4.31 -5.07 13.95
C GLY A 87 5.27 -6.22 13.63
N SER A 88 4.89 -7.46 13.92
CA SER A 88 5.70 -8.65 13.63
C SER A 88 5.63 -9.14 12.18
N ALA A 89 4.81 -8.53 11.32
CA ALA A 89 4.50 -9.00 9.98
C ALA A 89 4.03 -10.48 9.92
N ARG A 90 3.34 -10.94 10.98
CA ARG A 90 2.80 -12.31 11.13
C ARG A 90 1.37 -12.29 11.69
N ASN A 91 0.57 -11.33 11.23
CA ASN A 91 -0.77 -11.06 11.76
C ASN A 91 -1.86 -11.77 10.95
N ILE A 92 -1.79 -11.69 9.64
CA ILE A 92 -2.74 -12.36 8.74
C ILE A 92 -2.77 -13.85 9.02
N LEU A 93 -3.98 -14.43 9.07
CA LEU A 93 -4.23 -15.84 9.28
C LEU A 93 -4.16 -16.59 7.94
N PRO A 94 -3.09 -17.39 7.68
CA PRO A 94 -2.90 -18.01 6.36
C PRO A 94 -4.01 -18.97 5.96
N ASP A 95 -4.59 -19.66 6.94
CA ASP A 95 -5.70 -20.61 6.76
C ASP A 95 -7.05 -19.95 6.46
N MET A 96 -7.14 -18.64 6.73
CA MET A 96 -8.34 -17.84 6.44
C MET A 96 -8.16 -16.96 5.21
N LEU A 97 -6.92 -16.75 4.75
CA LEU A 97 -6.66 -15.95 3.55
C LEU A 97 -7.15 -16.66 2.30
N ARG A 98 -7.68 -15.90 1.36
CA ARG A 98 -8.10 -16.44 0.07
C ARG A 98 -6.93 -17.08 -0.67
N GLN A 99 -7.18 -18.27 -1.23
CA GLN A 99 -6.17 -19.11 -1.89
C GLN A 99 -5.61 -18.51 -3.18
N GLU A 100 -6.28 -17.52 -3.76
CA GLU A 100 -5.86 -16.86 -5.00
C GLU A 100 -4.73 -15.85 -4.75
N ALA A 101 -4.46 -15.48 -3.50
CA ALA A 101 -3.41 -14.53 -3.16
C ALA A 101 -2.12 -15.19 -2.70
N ILE A 102 -1.00 -14.55 -3.00
CA ILE A 102 0.32 -14.89 -2.46
C ILE A 102 0.53 -14.06 -1.19
N LEU A 103 0.95 -14.69 -0.09
CA LEU A 103 1.20 -14.02 1.18
C LEU A 103 2.70 -13.89 1.44
N LEU A 104 3.20 -12.66 1.52
CA LEU A 104 4.53 -12.33 2.01
C LEU A 104 4.43 -11.87 3.47
N ARG A 105 5.07 -12.58 4.37
CA ARG A 105 5.04 -12.30 5.81
C ARG A 105 6.43 -12.40 6.44
N ASP A 106 6.58 -11.78 7.63
CA ASP A 106 7.83 -11.53 8.33
C ASP A 106 8.71 -10.48 7.64
N TRP A 107 9.74 -10.01 8.32
CA TRP A 107 10.61 -8.94 7.84
C TRP A 107 11.84 -9.51 7.15
N SER A 108 12.12 -9.06 5.92
CA SER A 108 13.37 -9.39 5.21
C SER A 108 14.60 -8.69 5.81
N GLY A 109 14.37 -7.59 6.55
CA GLY A 109 15.43 -6.69 7.02
C GLY A 109 15.91 -5.72 5.93
N GLY A 110 15.29 -5.70 4.77
CA GLY A 110 15.60 -4.79 3.67
C GLY A 110 14.93 -3.41 3.80
N PRO A 111 15.38 -2.44 2.99
CA PRO A 111 14.91 -1.05 3.07
C PRO A 111 13.48 -0.85 2.55
N LEU A 112 12.92 -1.80 1.80
CA LEU A 112 11.53 -1.71 1.32
C LEU A 112 10.49 -1.97 2.42
N SER A 113 10.87 -2.66 3.51
CA SER A 113 10.06 -2.80 4.73
C SER A 113 8.61 -3.26 4.46
N MET A 114 7.62 -2.39 4.68
CA MET A 114 6.19 -2.65 4.45
C MET A 114 5.83 -2.84 2.97
N MET A 115 6.75 -2.54 2.06
CA MET A 115 6.60 -2.68 0.61
C MET A 115 7.50 -3.79 0.03
N GLU A 116 8.07 -4.64 0.88
CA GLU A 116 8.89 -5.76 0.42
C GLU A 116 8.12 -6.66 -0.55
N GLY A 117 8.74 -6.99 -1.68
CA GLY A 117 8.14 -7.77 -2.76
C GLY A 117 7.53 -6.95 -3.89
N ILE A 118 7.48 -5.61 -3.77
CA ILE A 118 7.04 -4.74 -4.86
C ILE A 118 8.14 -4.61 -5.93
N ASP A 119 7.72 -4.56 -7.19
CA ASP A 119 8.57 -4.22 -8.33
C ASP A 119 7.75 -3.47 -9.42
N GLY A 120 8.40 -3.06 -10.49
CA GLY A 120 7.76 -2.33 -11.61
C GLY A 120 6.84 -3.17 -12.49
N THR A 121 6.55 -4.43 -12.13
CA THR A 121 5.60 -5.29 -12.86
C THR A 121 4.19 -5.22 -12.32
N PHE A 122 4.00 -4.57 -11.14
CA PHE A 122 2.67 -4.34 -10.56
C PHE A 122 1.96 -3.20 -11.27
N ASP A 123 0.62 -3.31 -11.36
CA ASP A 123 -0.24 -2.31 -11.98
C ASP A 123 -0.82 -1.33 -10.94
N ALA A 124 -0.95 -1.75 -9.68
CA ALA A 124 -1.54 -0.96 -8.61
C ALA A 124 -1.06 -1.36 -7.21
N VAL A 125 -1.06 -0.38 -6.30
CA VAL A 125 -0.88 -0.58 -4.85
C VAL A 125 -2.16 -0.21 -4.11
N ILE A 126 -2.54 -1.04 -3.13
CA ILE A 126 -3.66 -0.84 -2.23
C ILE A 126 -3.17 -0.91 -0.79
N PHE A 127 -3.62 0.01 0.05
CA PHE A 127 -3.33 0.03 1.48
C PHE A 127 -4.59 -0.32 2.29
N ILE A 128 -4.51 -1.37 3.11
CA ILE A 128 -5.60 -1.83 3.97
C ILE A 128 -5.20 -1.73 5.43
N GLY A 129 -6.09 -1.20 6.28
CA GLY A 129 -5.85 -1.10 7.71
C GLY A 129 -4.81 -0.05 8.11
N TYR A 130 -4.54 0.94 7.27
CA TYR A 130 -3.57 2.00 7.52
C TYR A 130 -4.13 3.06 8.46
N HIS A 131 -3.24 3.81 9.09
CA HIS A 131 -3.51 4.84 10.09
C HIS A 131 -2.78 6.15 9.79
N ALA A 132 -3.20 7.25 10.43
CA ALA A 132 -2.60 8.55 10.26
C ALA A 132 -1.21 8.65 10.94
N ARG A 133 -0.39 9.61 10.46
CA ARG A 133 0.92 9.89 11.05
C ARG A 133 0.83 10.38 12.50
N GLU A 134 1.95 10.35 13.22
CA GLU A 134 2.09 10.94 14.55
C GLU A 134 1.60 12.40 14.56
N GLY A 135 1.06 12.84 15.68
CA GLY A 135 0.59 14.22 15.88
C GLY A 135 -0.72 14.59 15.20
N THR A 136 -1.40 13.69 14.47
CA THR A 136 -2.67 13.97 13.79
C THR A 136 -3.82 14.08 14.80
N PRO A 137 -4.60 15.19 14.84
CA PRO A 137 -5.79 15.29 15.67
C PRO A 137 -6.85 14.24 15.30
N ASP A 138 -7.58 13.75 16.30
CA ASP A 138 -8.72 12.85 16.12
C ASP A 138 -8.44 11.61 15.21
N ALA A 139 -7.20 11.13 15.24
CA ALA A 139 -6.80 9.92 14.54
C ALA A 139 -6.59 8.77 15.52
N VAL A 140 -6.88 7.55 15.07
CA VAL A 140 -6.82 6.33 15.88
C VAL A 140 -5.43 5.72 15.78
N LEU A 141 -4.77 5.45 16.93
CA LEU A 141 -3.46 4.80 17.04
C LEU A 141 -2.37 5.40 16.13
N LYS A 142 -2.43 6.71 15.96
CA LYS A 142 -1.55 7.50 15.09
C LYS A 142 -0.07 7.39 15.45
N HIS A 143 0.76 7.12 14.46
CA HIS A 143 2.22 7.10 14.54
C HIS A 143 2.85 7.00 13.15
N THR A 144 4.18 6.97 13.05
CA THR A 144 4.90 6.67 11.81
C THR A 144 6.03 5.70 12.13
N MET A 145 5.86 4.41 11.83
CA MET A 145 6.73 3.28 12.17
C MET A 145 6.85 3.02 13.67
N THR A 146 7.00 4.08 14.45
CA THR A 146 7.02 4.04 15.91
C THR A 146 6.35 5.29 16.46
N GLY A 147 5.86 5.24 17.70
CA GLY A 147 5.36 6.44 18.37
C GLY A 147 6.45 7.41 18.83
N GLN A 148 7.72 7.22 18.42
CA GLN A 148 8.88 8.00 18.88
C GLN A 148 9.41 8.98 17.85
N ILE A 149 8.93 8.90 16.60
CA ILE A 149 9.40 9.75 15.50
C ILE A 149 8.25 10.38 14.72
N ASP A 150 8.54 11.51 14.08
CA ASP A 150 7.76 12.07 13.01
C ASP A 150 8.68 12.23 11.77
N VAL A 151 8.17 11.95 10.58
CA VAL A 151 8.98 11.85 9.36
C VAL A 151 8.48 12.85 8.33
N LEU A 152 9.42 13.60 7.75
CA LEU A 152 9.16 14.48 6.62
C LEU A 152 9.95 14.03 5.40
N ILE A 153 9.34 14.12 4.22
CA ILE A 153 10.04 13.99 2.94
C ILE A 153 9.83 15.29 2.17
N ASN A 154 10.93 15.95 1.77
CA ASN A 154 10.91 17.24 1.11
C ASN A 154 10.02 18.28 1.83
N GLY A 155 10.08 18.29 3.17
CA GLY A 155 9.30 19.21 4.02
C GLY A 155 7.84 18.83 4.24
N THR A 156 7.35 17.75 3.63
CA THR A 156 5.97 17.24 3.83
C THR A 156 5.96 16.14 4.88
N ASN A 157 5.12 16.29 5.90
CA ASN A 157 4.93 15.26 6.92
C ASN A 157 4.32 13.99 6.31
N MET A 158 4.94 12.84 6.54
CA MET A 158 4.56 11.57 5.95
C MET A 158 3.95 10.61 6.96
N PRO A 159 2.73 10.11 6.72
CA PRO A 159 2.29 8.84 7.29
C PRO A 159 3.08 7.68 6.66
N GLU A 160 2.99 6.50 7.22
CA GLU A 160 3.57 5.28 6.63
C GLU A 160 3.09 5.07 5.18
N ALA A 161 1.80 5.33 4.92
CA ALA A 161 1.26 5.31 3.57
C ALA A 161 2.00 6.25 2.60
N GLY A 162 2.43 7.44 3.07
CA GLY A 162 3.19 8.39 2.25
C GLY A 162 4.58 7.86 1.90
N ILE A 163 5.29 7.28 2.88
CA ILE A 163 6.60 6.64 2.67
C ILE A 163 6.45 5.45 1.71
N ASN A 164 5.46 4.60 1.94
CA ASN A 164 5.17 3.41 1.14
C ASN A 164 4.71 3.79 -0.28
N GLY A 165 3.94 4.86 -0.42
CA GLY A 165 3.57 5.40 -1.73
C GLY A 165 4.76 5.98 -2.50
N ALA A 166 5.75 6.56 -1.81
CA ALA A 166 7.01 6.98 -2.44
C ALA A 166 7.80 5.76 -2.95
N ILE A 167 7.80 4.65 -2.21
CA ILE A 167 8.40 3.38 -2.67
C ILE A 167 7.65 2.85 -3.90
N ALA A 168 6.32 2.82 -3.89
CA ALA A 168 5.52 2.43 -5.05
C ALA A 168 5.83 3.31 -6.27
N GLY A 169 5.89 4.63 -6.07
CA GLY A 169 6.22 5.60 -7.11
C GLY A 169 7.63 5.46 -7.66
N TYR A 170 8.60 5.01 -6.85
CA TYR A 170 9.96 4.67 -7.31
C TYR A 170 9.96 3.55 -8.36
N PHE A 171 9.07 2.58 -8.22
CA PHE A 171 8.86 1.50 -9.19
C PHE A 171 7.86 1.88 -10.31
N GLY A 172 7.31 3.10 -10.29
CA GLY A 172 6.35 3.55 -11.29
C GLY A 172 4.93 3.02 -11.07
N VAL A 173 4.60 2.53 -9.87
CA VAL A 173 3.31 1.93 -9.54
C VAL A 173 2.45 2.92 -8.76
N PRO A 174 1.19 3.19 -9.18
CA PRO A 174 0.30 4.10 -8.47
C PRO A 174 -0.31 3.45 -7.22
N VAL A 175 -0.48 4.26 -6.16
CA VAL A 175 -1.40 3.94 -5.06
C VAL A 175 -2.81 4.30 -5.52
N VAL A 176 -3.73 3.34 -5.49
CA VAL A 176 -5.09 3.54 -6.02
C VAL A 176 -6.16 3.58 -4.92
N LEU A 177 -5.87 3.01 -3.74
CA LEU A 177 -6.82 2.97 -2.63
C LEU A 177 -6.13 2.92 -1.27
N VAL A 178 -6.73 3.59 -0.29
CA VAL A 178 -6.44 3.43 1.14
C VAL A 178 -7.72 3.13 1.92
N ALA A 179 -7.66 2.15 2.83
CA ALA A 179 -8.69 1.89 3.83
C ALA A 179 -8.10 2.04 5.23
N GLY A 180 -8.77 2.79 6.11
CA GLY A 180 -8.31 3.07 7.46
C GLY A 180 -9.25 4.03 8.19
N ASP A 181 -8.73 4.84 9.12
CA ASP A 181 -9.51 5.92 9.71
C ASP A 181 -9.71 7.10 8.74
N SER A 182 -10.60 8.01 9.06
CA SER A 182 -10.88 9.18 8.20
C SER A 182 -9.66 10.09 8.03
N ALA A 183 -8.78 10.14 9.02
CA ALA A 183 -7.60 10.99 9.00
C ALA A 183 -6.57 10.48 7.98
N ILE A 184 -6.28 9.17 7.94
CA ILE A 184 -5.36 8.61 6.92
C ILE A 184 -5.93 8.74 5.51
N VAL A 185 -7.25 8.57 5.34
CA VAL A 185 -7.89 8.76 4.03
C VAL A 185 -7.66 10.18 3.52
N ASN A 186 -7.80 11.19 4.39
CA ASN A 186 -7.55 12.59 4.03
C ASN A 186 -6.07 12.83 3.72
N GLN A 187 -5.15 12.36 4.57
CA GLN A 187 -3.71 12.49 4.32
C GLN A 187 -3.26 11.84 3.01
N CYS A 188 -3.79 10.66 2.68
CA CYS A 188 -3.48 10.00 1.42
C CYS A 188 -4.02 10.78 0.21
N LYS A 189 -5.20 11.39 0.30
CA LYS A 189 -5.71 12.27 -0.77
C LYS A 189 -4.87 13.53 -0.96
N GLU A 190 -4.35 14.11 0.13
CA GLU A 190 -3.42 15.25 0.05
C GLU A 190 -2.09 14.87 -0.62
N ILE A 191 -1.58 13.64 -0.37
CA ILE A 191 -0.29 13.18 -0.89
C ILE A 191 -0.39 12.65 -2.32
N PHE A 192 -1.40 11.84 -2.62
CA PHE A 192 -1.52 11.13 -3.89
C PHE A 192 -2.50 11.78 -4.88
N GLY A 193 -3.31 12.76 -4.43
CA GLY A 193 -4.39 13.35 -5.22
C GLY A 193 -5.61 12.44 -5.29
N GLU A 194 -6.10 12.22 -6.50
CA GLU A 194 -7.28 11.38 -6.74
C GLU A 194 -6.96 9.91 -6.47
N ILE A 195 -7.41 9.41 -5.30
CA ILE A 195 -7.39 7.98 -4.94
C ILE A 195 -8.72 7.59 -4.28
N GLU A 196 -9.06 6.33 -4.31
CA GLU A 196 -10.19 5.82 -3.55
C GLU A 196 -9.87 5.74 -2.06
N GLY A 197 -10.80 6.21 -1.24
CA GLY A 197 -10.67 6.19 0.21
C GLY A 197 -11.82 5.46 0.88
N VAL A 198 -11.53 4.54 1.80
CA VAL A 198 -12.54 3.86 2.62
C VAL A 198 -12.29 4.20 4.09
N ALA A 199 -12.98 5.21 4.60
CA ALA A 199 -12.97 5.53 6.03
C ALA A 199 -13.86 4.52 6.78
N VAL A 200 -13.23 3.57 7.47
CA VAL A 200 -13.95 2.54 8.26
C VAL A 200 -14.25 3.03 9.68
N LYS A 201 -13.57 4.07 10.13
CA LYS A 201 -13.76 4.71 11.43
C LYS A 201 -13.34 6.18 11.44
N GLU A 202 -13.78 6.91 12.45
CA GLU A 202 -13.48 8.30 12.73
C GLU A 202 -13.10 8.43 14.20
N GLY A 203 -11.93 9.02 14.50
CA GLY A 203 -11.49 9.27 15.86
C GLY A 203 -12.29 10.42 16.52
N ILE A 204 -12.48 10.31 17.83
CA ILE A 204 -13.04 11.35 18.69
C ILE A 204 -12.20 11.34 19.98
N GLY A 205 -11.12 12.10 20.00
CA GLY A 205 -10.12 11.99 21.05
C GLY A 205 -9.52 10.57 21.12
N LYS A 206 -9.73 9.86 22.24
CA LYS A 206 -9.32 8.44 22.39
C LYS A 206 -10.41 7.43 22.00
N ALA A 207 -11.63 7.88 21.74
CA ALA A 207 -12.72 7.03 21.25
C ALA A 207 -12.74 7.01 19.72
N ALA A 208 -13.47 6.07 19.14
CA ALA A 208 -13.72 6.05 17.72
C ALA A 208 -15.16 5.66 17.41
N LYS A 209 -15.73 6.34 16.43
CA LYS A 209 -16.99 5.97 15.79
C LYS A 209 -16.66 5.15 14.55
N MET A 210 -17.20 3.95 14.43
CA MET A 210 -16.76 3.03 13.40
C MET A 210 -17.92 2.33 12.70
N LEU A 211 -17.66 1.85 11.49
CA LEU A 211 -18.56 0.98 10.76
C LEU A 211 -18.55 -0.42 11.39
N HIS A 212 -19.66 -1.12 11.25
CA HIS A 212 -19.67 -2.55 11.51
C HIS A 212 -18.68 -3.26 10.57
N PRO A 213 -17.85 -4.22 11.03
CA PRO A 213 -16.81 -4.85 10.21
C PRO A 213 -17.30 -5.38 8.85
N MET A 214 -18.47 -6.03 8.82
CA MET A 214 -19.04 -6.51 7.55
C MET A 214 -19.38 -5.37 6.57
N LYS A 215 -19.77 -4.19 7.09
CA LYS A 215 -20.03 -3.01 6.25
C LYS A 215 -18.72 -2.45 5.69
N ALA A 216 -17.67 -2.39 6.51
CA ALA A 216 -16.33 -2.00 6.09
C ALA A 216 -15.81 -2.91 4.97
N GLN A 217 -15.87 -4.23 5.17
CA GLN A 217 -15.48 -5.24 4.17
C GLN A 217 -16.22 -5.06 2.84
N LYS A 218 -17.54 -4.86 2.88
CA LYS A 218 -18.34 -4.63 1.67
C LYS A 218 -17.89 -3.38 0.91
N LEU A 219 -17.62 -2.29 1.64
CA LEU A 219 -17.15 -1.04 1.02
C LEU A 219 -15.73 -1.19 0.45
N ILE A 220 -14.82 -1.85 1.17
CA ILE A 220 -13.46 -2.13 0.69
C ILE A 220 -13.53 -2.90 -0.62
N LYS A 221 -14.27 -4.02 -0.67
CA LYS A 221 -14.45 -4.82 -1.89
C LYS A 221 -14.94 -3.99 -3.06
N GLN A 222 -16.01 -3.22 -2.84
CA GLN A 222 -16.59 -2.38 -3.88
C GLN A 222 -15.59 -1.34 -4.38
N LYS A 223 -14.92 -0.62 -3.47
CA LYS A 223 -14.00 0.46 -3.83
C LYS A 223 -12.71 -0.04 -4.48
N VAL A 224 -12.19 -1.21 -4.09
CA VAL A 224 -11.07 -1.86 -4.77
C VAL A 224 -11.44 -2.19 -6.21
N LYS A 225 -12.62 -2.78 -6.45
CA LYS A 225 -13.10 -3.04 -7.80
C LYS A 225 -13.22 -1.76 -8.63
N GLU A 226 -13.81 -0.71 -8.07
CA GLU A 226 -13.96 0.60 -8.73
C GLU A 226 -12.58 1.19 -9.08
N ALA A 227 -11.64 1.21 -8.13
CA ALA A 227 -10.29 1.73 -8.35
C ALA A 227 -9.57 0.98 -9.48
N LEU A 228 -9.53 -0.34 -9.42
CA LEU A 228 -8.83 -1.15 -10.41
C LEU A 228 -9.49 -1.12 -11.80
N SER A 229 -10.80 -0.84 -11.87
CA SER A 229 -11.50 -0.64 -13.15
C SER A 229 -11.18 0.72 -13.80
N ASN A 230 -10.53 1.65 -13.08
CA ASN A 230 -10.25 3.02 -13.51
C ASN A 230 -8.75 3.39 -13.34
N LEU A 231 -7.84 2.45 -13.57
CA LEU A 231 -6.40 2.64 -13.31
C LEU A 231 -5.78 3.87 -13.98
N ASN A 232 -6.28 4.27 -15.15
CA ASN A 232 -5.77 5.42 -15.90
C ASN A 232 -5.98 6.78 -15.18
N THR A 233 -6.75 6.81 -14.10
CA THR A 233 -6.97 8.03 -13.30
C THR A 233 -5.89 8.25 -12.26
N TYR A 234 -5.12 7.23 -11.92
CA TYR A 234 -4.12 7.29 -10.84
C TYR A 234 -2.71 7.43 -11.39
N ASN A 235 -1.91 8.25 -10.72
CA ASN A 235 -0.52 8.47 -11.08
C ASN A 235 0.41 8.02 -9.97
N PRO A 236 1.56 7.40 -10.29
CA PRO A 236 2.60 7.13 -9.31
C PRO A 236 3.09 8.42 -8.63
N LEU A 237 3.29 8.39 -7.32
CA LEU A 237 3.87 9.52 -6.59
C LEU A 237 5.31 9.76 -7.07
N LYS A 238 5.59 10.98 -7.50
CA LYS A 238 6.93 11.39 -7.91
C LYS A 238 7.50 12.39 -6.91
N LEU A 239 8.62 12.03 -6.30
CA LEU A 239 9.34 12.93 -5.41
C LEU A 239 10.27 13.82 -6.22
N GLU A 240 10.29 15.12 -5.90
CA GLU A 240 11.29 16.05 -6.43
C GLU A 240 12.68 15.72 -5.89
N LYS A 241 13.68 15.83 -6.74
CA LYS A 241 15.09 15.56 -6.41
C LYS A 241 15.88 16.86 -6.24
N PRO A 242 16.88 16.90 -5.35
CA PRO A 242 17.27 15.81 -4.44
C PRO A 242 16.22 15.55 -3.37
N ILE A 243 16.08 14.28 -2.93
CA ILE A 243 15.15 13.87 -1.91
C ILE A 243 15.78 14.12 -0.54
N THR A 244 15.09 14.85 0.32
CA THR A 244 15.50 15.05 1.72
C THR A 244 14.50 14.37 2.64
N MET A 245 14.97 13.43 3.45
CA MET A 245 14.22 12.93 4.59
C MET A 245 14.69 13.62 5.85
N GLU A 246 13.76 14.13 6.64
CA GLU A 246 14.01 14.66 7.97
C GLU A 246 13.20 13.87 8.99
N ILE A 247 13.85 13.50 10.11
CA ILE A 247 13.24 12.74 11.19
C ILE A 247 13.32 13.56 12.46
N HIS A 248 12.16 13.77 13.09
CA HIS A 248 12.03 14.42 14.39
C HIS A 248 11.80 13.36 15.46
N TYR A 249 12.70 13.29 16.43
CA TYR A 249 12.65 12.33 17.53
C TYR A 249 12.00 12.94 18.75
N LYS A 250 11.40 12.11 19.61
CA LYS A 250 10.95 12.53 20.94
C LYS A 250 12.12 12.70 21.90
N ASP A 251 13.21 11.94 21.72
CA ASP A 251 14.42 11.95 22.53
C ASP A 251 15.61 12.52 21.76
N GLU A 252 16.40 13.39 22.40
CA GLU A 252 17.61 13.99 21.83
C GLU A 252 18.74 12.97 21.61
N VAL A 253 18.79 11.91 22.44
CA VAL A 253 19.81 10.85 22.33
C VAL A 253 19.58 10.03 21.05
N ASP A 254 18.34 9.81 20.67
CA ASP A 254 18.02 9.11 19.41
C ASP A 254 18.42 9.98 18.20
N ALA A 255 18.19 11.29 18.27
CA ALA A 255 18.66 12.20 17.23
C ALA A 255 20.20 12.27 17.18
N GLU A 256 20.89 12.22 18.31
CA GLU A 256 22.35 12.16 18.36
C GLU A 256 22.87 10.89 17.66
N ARG A 257 22.32 9.72 17.99
CA ARG A 257 22.68 8.44 17.36
C ARG A 257 22.43 8.45 15.85
N ALA A 258 21.26 8.97 15.44
CA ALA A 258 20.90 9.08 14.02
C ALA A 258 21.88 9.97 13.24
N SER A 259 22.43 11.01 13.88
CA SER A 259 23.40 11.91 13.25
C SER A 259 24.76 11.26 12.95
N TRP A 260 25.03 10.07 13.50
CA TRP A 260 26.25 9.30 13.20
C TRP A 260 26.17 8.55 11.87
N PHE A 261 24.98 8.49 11.25
CA PHE A 261 24.87 7.94 9.89
C PHE A 261 25.68 8.82 8.92
N PRO A 262 26.50 8.23 8.03
CA PRO A 262 27.35 9.00 7.11
C PRO A 262 26.55 10.03 6.29
N ALA A 263 27.00 11.29 6.30
CA ALA A 263 26.37 12.42 5.64
C ALA A 263 25.02 12.89 6.19
N ALA A 264 24.50 12.27 7.28
CA ALA A 264 23.37 12.81 8.01
C ALA A 264 23.74 14.14 8.70
N LYS A 265 22.77 15.03 8.87
CA LYS A 265 22.97 16.36 9.43
C LYS A 265 21.97 16.60 10.56
N ARG A 266 22.46 17.08 11.70
CA ARG A 266 21.58 17.64 12.76
C ARG A 266 20.94 18.92 12.22
N THR A 267 19.62 18.98 12.19
CA THR A 267 18.81 20.14 11.79
C THR A 267 18.16 20.82 12.98
N GLY A 268 18.15 20.16 14.13
CA GLY A 268 17.62 20.69 15.39
C GLY A 268 18.08 19.85 16.58
N GLU A 269 17.63 20.21 17.78
CA GLU A 269 17.94 19.48 19.01
C GLU A 269 17.55 18.00 18.90
N ARG A 270 16.39 17.74 18.30
CA ARG A 270 15.81 16.39 18.13
C ARG A 270 15.51 16.06 16.68
N ALA A 271 16.21 16.69 15.74
CA ALA A 271 15.96 16.51 14.31
C ALA A 271 17.24 16.19 13.53
N VAL A 272 17.14 15.24 12.61
CA VAL A 272 18.22 14.82 11.72
C VAL A 272 17.69 14.70 10.30
N SER A 273 18.44 15.21 9.33
CA SER A 273 18.12 15.06 7.91
C SER A 273 19.22 14.32 7.15
N TYR A 274 18.78 13.65 6.07
CA TYR A 274 19.65 13.07 5.06
C TYR A 274 19.09 13.38 3.67
N THR A 275 19.98 13.77 2.74
CA THR A 275 19.59 14.16 1.40
C THR A 275 20.33 13.32 0.37
N HIS A 276 19.61 12.76 -0.60
CA HIS A 276 20.18 11.95 -1.69
C HIS A 276 19.32 12.02 -2.95
N GLU A 277 19.92 11.75 -4.13
CA GLU A 277 19.21 11.68 -5.42
C GLU A 277 18.41 10.38 -5.60
N ASP A 278 18.82 9.32 -4.94
CA ASP A 278 18.19 7.99 -4.99
C ASP A 278 17.39 7.71 -3.71
N LEU A 279 16.10 7.39 -3.87
CA LEU A 279 15.21 7.03 -2.77
C LEU A 279 15.72 5.81 -2.00
N MET A 280 16.39 4.86 -2.66
CA MET A 280 16.91 3.67 -1.97
C MET A 280 17.96 4.02 -0.92
N GLU A 281 18.78 5.04 -1.14
CA GLU A 281 19.75 5.53 -0.15
C GLU A 281 19.03 6.25 1.02
N ILE A 282 17.96 6.99 0.73
CA ILE A 282 17.08 7.57 1.76
C ILE A 282 16.44 6.48 2.63
N LEU A 283 15.96 5.40 2.02
CA LEU A 283 15.35 4.28 2.75
C LEU A 283 16.36 3.49 3.58
N LYS A 284 17.62 3.36 3.11
CA LYS A 284 18.70 2.78 3.93
C LYS A 284 18.99 3.65 5.14
N PHE A 285 19.12 4.98 4.96
CA PHE A 285 19.23 5.90 6.10
C PHE A 285 18.08 5.65 7.08
N PHE A 286 16.83 5.69 6.60
CA PHE A 286 15.65 5.49 7.44
C PHE A 286 15.67 4.15 8.20
N LEU A 287 16.07 3.07 7.56
CA LEU A 287 16.17 1.74 8.17
C LEU A 287 17.14 1.71 9.36
N PHE A 288 18.27 2.44 9.28
CA PHE A 288 19.29 2.43 10.31
C PHE A 288 19.02 3.39 11.47
N VAL A 289 18.18 4.40 11.29
CA VAL A 289 18.05 5.51 12.28
C VAL A 289 16.68 5.61 12.94
N ARG A 290 15.66 4.85 12.47
CA ARG A 290 14.32 4.80 13.05
C ARG A 290 14.22 3.92 14.30
#